data_8ecd38f220737d1ff4e013d4f67ae777
#
_entry.id   8ecd38f220737d1ff4e013d4f67ae777
#
_cell.length_a   1.000
_cell.length_b   1.000
_cell.length_c   1.000
_cell.angle_alpha   90.00
_cell.angle_beta   90.00
_cell.angle_gamma   90.00
#
_symmetry.space_group_name_H-M   'P 1'
#
loop_
_entity.id
_entity.type
_entity.pdbx_description
1 polymer ?
#
loop_
_entity_poly.entity_id
_entity_poly.type
_entity_poly.pdbx_seq_one_letter_code
_entity_poly.pdbx_strand_id
1 'polypeptide(L)'
;DYHYLSSPDDVYVSQSQVKYFGLKTGDTIKGVVRPPKYGERYFPLVQVEKINGRDPEFIRDRVPFEHLTPLFPSEKFNLTGHSKESTSTRVMDLFSPIGKGQRGMIVAQPKTGKTMLLKDVANAIAENHPETYLMVLLIDERPEEVTDMQRSVKAEVIASTFDEPADRHVKVANIVLQKAKRLVECGHDVCILLD
;
A
#
# COMPACT_ATOMS: atom_id res chain seq x y z
N ASP A 1 11.27 -7.50 -6.65
CA ASP A 1 10.38 -6.37 -6.50
C ASP A 1 11.14 -5.08 -6.71
N TYR A 2 10.68 -4.26 -7.67
CA TYR A 2 11.33 -3.01 -8.07
C TYR A 2 10.56 -1.78 -7.57
N HIS A 3 9.80 -1.94 -6.48
CA HIS A 3 8.99 -0.88 -5.88
C HIS A 3 8.11 -0.13 -6.91
N TYR A 4 7.42 -0.92 -7.77
CA TYR A 4 6.54 -0.46 -8.85
C TYR A 4 7.23 0.32 -10.00
N LEU A 5 8.53 0.27 -10.09
CA LEU A 5 9.25 0.82 -11.22
C LEU A 5 9.41 -0.23 -12.32
N SER A 6 9.66 0.23 -13.55
CA SER A 6 9.84 -0.65 -14.71
C SER A 6 10.93 -1.69 -14.48
N SER A 7 10.63 -2.93 -14.82
CA SER A 7 11.52 -4.08 -14.63
C SER A 7 11.52 -5.01 -15.84
N PRO A 8 12.52 -5.90 -15.96
CA PRO A 8 12.53 -6.92 -17.00
C PRO A 8 11.36 -7.90 -16.91
N ASP A 9 10.77 -8.05 -15.72
CA ASP A 9 9.67 -8.98 -15.43
C ASP A 9 8.28 -8.33 -15.61
N ASP A 10 8.23 -7.14 -16.23
CA ASP A 10 6.97 -6.44 -16.47
C ASP A 10 6.05 -7.26 -17.39
N VAL A 11 4.77 -7.23 -17.07
CA VAL A 11 3.72 -7.92 -17.83
C VAL A 11 3.04 -6.92 -18.76
N TYR A 12 2.92 -7.29 -20.03
CA TYR A 12 2.22 -6.46 -21.01
C TYR A 12 0.71 -6.69 -20.92
N VAL A 13 -0.03 -5.60 -20.71
CA VAL A 13 -1.49 -5.56 -20.77
C VAL A 13 -1.90 -4.78 -22.01
N SER A 14 -2.74 -5.38 -22.87
CA SER A 14 -3.15 -4.72 -24.11
C SER A 14 -4.09 -3.54 -23.82
N GLN A 15 -4.04 -2.53 -24.69
CA GLN A 15 -4.89 -1.36 -24.56
C GLN A 15 -6.40 -1.71 -24.66
N SER A 16 -6.74 -2.76 -25.39
CA SER A 16 -8.10 -3.28 -25.46
C SER A 16 -8.56 -3.85 -24.11
N GLN A 17 -7.68 -4.60 -23.40
CA GLN A 17 -7.97 -5.10 -22.06
C GLN A 17 -8.10 -3.96 -21.05
N VAL A 18 -7.20 -2.96 -21.10
CA VAL A 18 -7.28 -1.78 -20.24
C VAL A 18 -8.64 -1.08 -20.38
N LYS A 19 -9.09 -0.88 -21.61
CA LYS A 19 -10.40 -0.25 -21.90
C LYS A 19 -11.58 -1.16 -21.51
N TYR A 20 -11.50 -2.44 -21.83
CA TYR A 20 -12.60 -3.40 -21.58
C TYR A 20 -12.90 -3.54 -20.09
N PHE A 21 -11.87 -3.66 -19.25
CA PHE A 21 -12.00 -3.80 -17.80
C PHE A 21 -12.02 -2.47 -17.04
N GLY A 22 -11.87 -1.33 -17.72
CA GLY A 22 -11.80 -0.03 -17.06
C GLY A 22 -10.61 0.14 -16.10
N LEU A 23 -9.46 -0.45 -16.45
CA LEU A 23 -8.27 -0.44 -15.60
C LEU A 23 -7.70 0.97 -15.49
N LYS A 24 -7.26 1.29 -14.28
CA LYS A 24 -6.59 2.55 -13.95
C LYS A 24 -5.24 2.29 -13.30
N THR A 25 -4.36 3.28 -13.33
CA THR A 25 -3.09 3.22 -12.60
C THR A 25 -3.35 2.92 -11.12
N GLY A 26 -2.60 1.96 -10.57
CA GLY A 26 -2.75 1.49 -9.20
C GLY A 26 -3.62 0.25 -9.03
N ASP A 27 -4.33 -0.20 -10.07
CA ASP A 27 -5.07 -1.46 -10.01
C ASP A 27 -4.11 -2.66 -9.93
N THR A 28 -4.40 -3.58 -9.02
CA THR A 28 -3.69 -4.86 -8.86
C THR A 28 -4.47 -5.96 -9.58
N ILE A 29 -3.84 -6.61 -10.55
CA ILE A 29 -4.48 -7.61 -11.40
C ILE A 29 -3.96 -9.00 -11.04
N LYS A 30 -4.88 -9.94 -10.82
CA LYS A 30 -4.58 -11.37 -10.79
C LYS A 30 -5.07 -11.97 -12.12
N GLY A 31 -4.17 -12.69 -12.80
CA GLY A 31 -4.51 -13.27 -14.09
C GLY A 31 -3.47 -14.25 -14.60
N VAL A 32 -3.71 -14.78 -15.78
CA VAL A 32 -2.83 -15.75 -16.46
C VAL A 32 -2.00 -15.03 -17.51
N VAL A 33 -0.70 -15.25 -17.49
CA VAL A 33 0.25 -14.77 -18.49
C VAL A 33 0.74 -15.94 -19.36
N ARG A 34 1.22 -15.66 -20.57
CA ARG A 34 1.89 -16.65 -21.42
C ARG A 34 3.34 -16.25 -21.68
N PRO A 35 4.19 -17.20 -22.07
CA PRO A 35 5.54 -16.88 -22.53
C PRO A 35 5.51 -15.94 -23.74
N PRO A 36 6.49 -15.02 -23.86
CA PRO A 36 6.62 -14.14 -25.01
C PRO A 36 6.95 -14.95 -26.28
N LYS A 37 6.36 -14.59 -27.40
CA LYS A 37 6.69 -15.13 -28.73
C LYS A 37 7.90 -14.39 -29.31
N TYR A 38 8.44 -14.92 -30.40
CA TYR A 38 9.52 -14.25 -31.12
C TYR A 38 9.14 -12.80 -31.49
N GLY A 39 9.96 -11.85 -31.07
CA GLY A 39 9.72 -10.41 -31.23
C GLY A 39 8.95 -9.71 -30.11
N GLU A 40 8.38 -10.43 -29.15
CA GLU A 40 7.75 -9.86 -27.94
C GLU A 40 8.80 -9.68 -26.82
N ARG A 41 8.80 -8.54 -26.15
CA ARG A 41 9.74 -8.24 -25.06
C ARG A 41 9.22 -8.68 -23.69
N TYR A 42 7.90 -8.64 -23.48
CA TYR A 42 7.27 -8.86 -22.19
C TYR A 42 6.30 -10.02 -22.23
N PHE A 43 5.98 -10.59 -21.07
CA PHE A 43 4.95 -11.60 -20.90
C PHE A 43 3.57 -10.97 -21.08
N PRO A 44 2.77 -11.34 -22.11
CA PRO A 44 1.45 -10.77 -22.26
C PRO A 44 0.43 -11.43 -21.31
N LEU A 45 -0.43 -10.59 -20.73
CA LEU A 45 -1.59 -11.02 -19.96
C LEU A 45 -2.64 -11.61 -20.90
N VAL A 46 -3.02 -12.86 -20.65
CA VAL A 46 -4.01 -13.58 -21.47
C VAL A 46 -5.41 -13.49 -20.89
N GLN A 47 -5.53 -13.68 -19.57
CA GLN A 47 -6.80 -13.74 -18.88
C GLN A 47 -6.70 -12.95 -17.57
N VAL A 48 -7.73 -12.13 -17.30
CA VAL A 48 -7.92 -11.45 -16.03
C VAL A 48 -8.87 -12.26 -15.17
N GLU A 49 -8.43 -12.67 -13.98
CA GLU A 49 -9.25 -13.41 -13.02
C GLU A 49 -9.88 -12.47 -11.99
N LYS A 50 -9.05 -11.60 -11.38
CA LYS A 50 -9.51 -10.63 -10.37
C LYS A 50 -8.75 -9.31 -10.51
N ILE A 51 -9.42 -8.23 -10.10
CA ILE A 51 -8.85 -6.90 -10.03
C ILE A 51 -9.07 -6.37 -8.61
N ASN A 52 -7.99 -6.00 -7.90
CA ASN A 52 -8.04 -5.60 -6.49
C ASN A 52 -8.78 -6.61 -5.58
N GLY A 53 -8.64 -7.91 -5.89
CA GLY A 53 -9.32 -8.98 -5.15
C GLY A 53 -10.80 -9.17 -5.47
N ARG A 54 -11.42 -8.31 -6.30
CA ARG A 54 -12.82 -8.37 -6.74
C ARG A 54 -12.93 -8.94 -8.16
N ASP A 55 -14.14 -9.34 -8.51
CA ASP A 55 -14.43 -9.79 -9.87
C ASP A 55 -14.38 -8.60 -10.85
N PRO A 56 -13.97 -8.82 -12.12
CA PRO A 56 -13.84 -7.75 -13.10
C PRO A 56 -15.12 -6.95 -13.37
N GLU A 57 -16.30 -7.58 -13.23
CA GLU A 57 -17.60 -6.92 -13.40
C GLU A 57 -17.81 -5.82 -12.35
N PHE A 58 -17.45 -6.07 -11.09
CA PHE A 58 -17.54 -5.08 -10.02
C PHE A 58 -16.71 -3.83 -10.30
N ILE A 59 -15.56 -3.99 -10.94
CA ILE A 59 -14.63 -2.90 -11.21
C ILE A 59 -15.17 -1.90 -12.23
N ARG A 60 -15.99 -2.35 -13.16
CA ARG A 60 -16.58 -1.49 -14.21
C ARG A 60 -17.52 -0.46 -13.64
N ASP A 61 -18.25 -0.81 -12.58
CA ASP A 61 -19.29 0.02 -11.95
C ASP A 61 -18.78 0.74 -10.69
N ARG A 62 -17.50 0.66 -10.38
CA ARG A 62 -16.91 1.29 -9.18
C ARG A 62 -17.00 2.81 -9.25
N VAL A 63 -17.32 3.42 -8.11
CA VAL A 63 -17.31 4.88 -7.96
C VAL A 63 -15.85 5.37 -7.83
N PRO A 64 -15.39 6.31 -8.65
CA PRO A 64 -14.06 6.89 -8.52
C PRO A 64 -13.83 7.52 -7.15
N PHE A 65 -12.60 7.43 -6.63
CA PHE A 65 -12.25 7.95 -5.31
C PHE A 65 -12.64 9.43 -5.11
N GLU A 66 -12.49 10.23 -6.14
CA GLU A 66 -12.79 11.67 -6.14
C GLU A 66 -14.29 11.98 -5.93
N HIS A 67 -15.16 10.99 -6.14
CA HIS A 67 -16.60 11.11 -5.95
C HIS A 67 -17.10 10.46 -4.64
N LEU A 68 -16.20 9.88 -3.85
CA LEU A 68 -16.56 9.32 -2.56
C LEU A 68 -16.78 10.44 -1.54
N THR A 69 -17.80 10.30 -0.71
CA THR A 69 -18.09 11.27 0.36
C THR A 69 -17.14 11.03 1.54
N PRO A 70 -16.32 12.02 1.95
CA PRO A 70 -15.50 11.89 3.14
C PRO A 70 -16.38 11.89 4.40
N LEU A 71 -16.11 10.95 5.31
CA LEU A 71 -16.80 10.82 6.58
C LEU A 71 -15.82 11.02 7.75
N PHE A 72 -16.31 11.48 8.88
CA PHE A 72 -15.54 11.50 10.11
C PHE A 72 -15.24 10.06 10.56
N PRO A 73 -14.03 9.77 11.09
CA PRO A 73 -13.69 8.46 11.64
C PRO A 73 -14.62 8.11 12.80
N SER A 74 -15.42 7.06 12.65
CA SER A 74 -16.31 6.53 13.68
C SER A 74 -15.77 5.25 14.32
N GLU A 75 -14.85 4.57 13.65
CA GLU A 75 -14.23 3.33 14.08
C GLU A 75 -12.74 3.55 14.33
N LYS A 76 -12.28 3.16 15.52
CA LYS A 76 -10.88 3.33 15.92
C LYS A 76 -10.07 2.06 15.64
N PHE A 77 -8.79 2.21 15.29
CA PHE A 77 -7.83 1.12 15.31
C PHE A 77 -7.52 0.73 16.76
N ASN A 78 -7.60 -0.55 17.06
CA ASN A 78 -7.13 -1.09 18.34
C ASN A 78 -5.62 -1.34 18.25
N LEU A 79 -4.83 -0.61 19.04
CA LEU A 79 -3.38 -0.74 19.06
C LEU A 79 -2.86 -1.57 20.24
N THR A 80 -3.76 -2.19 21.02
CA THR A 80 -3.42 -2.97 22.23
C THR A 80 -3.89 -4.41 22.12
N GLY A 81 -3.45 -5.26 23.03
CA GLY A 81 -3.89 -6.67 23.11
C GLY A 81 -3.29 -7.60 22.07
N HIS A 82 -2.22 -7.19 21.38
CA HIS A 82 -1.50 -8.02 20.41
C HIS A 82 -0.18 -8.57 20.99
N SER A 83 0.39 -9.56 20.31
CA SER A 83 1.55 -10.33 20.83
C SER A 83 2.82 -9.49 21.07
N LYS A 84 2.98 -8.38 20.33
CA LYS A 84 4.12 -7.45 20.39
C LYS A 84 3.74 -6.11 21.04
N GLU A 85 2.72 -6.10 21.90
CA GLU A 85 2.28 -4.87 22.56
C GLU A 85 3.40 -4.18 23.32
N SER A 86 3.54 -2.86 23.12
CA SER A 86 4.49 -2.02 23.84
C SER A 86 3.77 -0.99 24.71
N THR A 87 4.48 -0.43 25.70
CA THR A 87 3.95 0.70 26.48
C THR A 87 3.60 1.88 25.58
N SER A 88 4.36 2.09 24.51
CA SER A 88 4.15 3.18 23.55
C SER A 88 2.80 3.04 22.82
N THR A 89 2.45 1.83 22.36
CA THR A 89 1.15 1.60 21.70
C THR A 89 -0.01 1.76 22.66
N ARG A 90 0.15 1.36 23.93
CA ARG A 90 -0.87 1.57 24.97
C ARG A 90 -1.12 3.05 25.26
N VAL A 91 -0.04 3.83 25.39
CA VAL A 91 -0.13 5.28 25.61
C VAL A 91 -0.79 5.94 24.38
N MET A 92 -0.42 5.54 23.18
CA MET A 92 -1.00 6.08 21.96
C MET A 92 -2.49 5.73 21.85
N ASP A 93 -2.87 4.49 22.13
CA ASP A 93 -4.27 4.04 22.07
C ASP A 93 -5.17 4.78 23.09
N LEU A 94 -4.61 5.14 24.23
CA LEU A 94 -5.35 5.83 25.31
C LEU A 94 -5.46 7.35 25.11
N PHE A 95 -4.36 7.99 24.70
CA PHE A 95 -4.29 9.48 24.66
C PHE A 95 -4.38 10.07 23.25
N SER A 96 -4.05 9.30 22.22
CA SER A 96 -4.03 9.73 20.82
C SER A 96 -4.58 8.64 19.92
N PRO A 97 -5.83 8.20 20.11
CA PRO A 97 -6.42 7.12 19.32
C PRO A 97 -6.46 7.50 17.84
N ILE A 98 -6.24 6.51 16.97
CA ILE A 98 -6.28 6.67 15.51
C ILE A 98 -7.53 5.97 14.99
N GLY A 99 -8.35 6.71 14.25
CA GLY A 99 -9.55 6.17 13.60
C GLY A 99 -9.31 5.78 12.14
N LYS A 100 -10.10 4.86 11.63
CA LYS A 100 -10.12 4.52 10.20
C LYS A 100 -10.53 5.74 9.38
N GLY A 101 -9.69 6.14 8.41
CA GLY A 101 -9.86 7.36 7.62
C GLY A 101 -9.21 8.61 8.20
N GLN A 102 -8.60 8.53 9.40
CA GLN A 102 -7.88 9.64 10.01
C GLN A 102 -6.47 9.79 9.46
N ARG A 103 -5.98 11.04 9.44
CA ARG A 103 -4.57 11.36 9.25
C ARG A 103 -3.94 11.64 10.60
N GLY A 104 -2.87 10.92 10.94
CA GLY A 104 -2.05 11.12 12.12
C GLY A 104 -0.66 11.63 11.74
N MET A 105 -0.03 12.41 12.60
CA MET A 105 1.35 12.83 12.45
C MET A 105 2.12 12.53 13.74
N ILE A 106 3.23 11.80 13.60
CA ILE A 106 4.17 11.55 14.69
C ILE A 106 5.33 12.51 14.54
N VAL A 107 5.47 13.45 15.49
CA VAL A 107 6.58 14.42 15.51
C VAL A 107 7.57 14.01 16.58
N ALA A 108 8.80 13.81 16.19
CA ALA A 108 9.88 13.40 17.09
C ALA A 108 11.22 13.97 16.64
N GLN A 109 12.11 14.19 17.62
CA GLN A 109 13.49 14.54 17.32
C GLN A 109 14.21 13.34 16.65
N PRO A 110 15.28 13.58 15.87
CA PRO A 110 16.09 12.50 15.32
C PRO A 110 16.58 11.54 16.41
N LYS A 111 16.57 10.23 16.11
CA LYS A 111 17.05 9.16 16.99
C LYS A 111 16.27 8.96 18.31
N THR A 112 15.03 9.42 18.39
CA THR A 112 14.18 9.25 19.58
C THR A 112 13.22 8.06 19.49
N GLY A 113 13.30 7.25 18.43
CA GLY A 113 12.49 6.04 18.27
C GLY A 113 11.24 6.18 17.42
N LYS A 114 11.15 7.21 16.55
CA LYS A 114 10.03 7.40 15.62
C LYS A 114 9.74 6.14 14.79
N THR A 115 10.74 5.59 14.12
CA THR A 115 10.62 4.38 13.29
C THR A 115 10.23 3.15 14.10
N MET A 116 10.71 3.04 15.36
CA MET A 116 10.28 1.97 16.27
C MET A 116 8.79 2.08 16.60
N LEU A 117 8.30 3.28 16.90
CA LEU A 117 6.88 3.51 17.13
C LEU A 117 6.03 3.18 15.90
N LEU A 118 6.51 3.54 14.70
CA LEU A 118 5.82 3.18 13.44
C LEU A 118 5.74 1.65 13.26
N LYS A 119 6.81 0.92 13.59
CA LYS A 119 6.81 -0.56 13.56
C LYS A 119 5.81 -1.14 14.56
N ASP A 120 5.76 -0.59 15.78
CA ASP A 120 4.82 -1.04 16.80
C ASP A 120 3.38 -0.81 16.35
N VAL A 121 3.05 0.35 15.78
CA VAL A 121 1.74 0.65 15.22
C VAL A 121 1.41 -0.27 14.04
N ALA A 122 2.38 -0.47 13.13
CA ALA A 122 2.20 -1.38 11.98
C ALA A 122 1.89 -2.81 12.44
N ASN A 123 2.62 -3.34 13.41
CA ASN A 123 2.40 -4.68 13.97
C ASN A 123 1.05 -4.78 14.67
N ALA A 124 0.65 -3.76 15.43
CA ALA A 124 -0.65 -3.70 16.07
C ALA A 124 -1.81 -3.75 15.04
N ILE A 125 -1.72 -2.95 13.98
CA ILE A 125 -2.73 -2.95 12.91
C ILE A 125 -2.74 -4.28 12.17
N ALA A 126 -1.57 -4.82 11.81
CA ALA A 126 -1.47 -6.09 11.09
C ALA A 126 -2.05 -7.29 11.87
N GLU A 127 -1.96 -7.29 13.20
CA GLU A 127 -2.46 -8.38 14.05
C GLU A 127 -3.92 -8.19 14.41
N ASN A 128 -4.32 -6.98 14.81
CA ASN A 128 -5.68 -6.69 15.29
C ASN A 128 -6.68 -6.39 14.16
N HIS A 129 -6.21 -5.94 13.01
CA HIS A 129 -7.02 -5.53 11.86
C HIS A 129 -6.56 -6.22 10.57
N PRO A 130 -6.68 -7.56 10.46
CA PRO A 130 -6.24 -8.30 9.27
C PRO A 130 -7.04 -7.96 8.00
N GLU A 131 -8.20 -7.31 8.13
CA GLU A 131 -9.00 -6.80 7.02
C GLU A 131 -8.36 -5.57 6.36
N THR A 132 -7.49 -4.84 7.09
CA THR A 132 -6.87 -3.61 6.61
C THR A 132 -5.67 -3.93 5.73
N TYR A 133 -5.65 -3.37 4.53
CA TYR A 133 -4.48 -3.42 3.66
C TYR A 133 -3.43 -2.42 4.14
N LEU A 134 -2.37 -2.95 4.74
CA LEU A 134 -1.32 -2.14 5.35
C LEU A 134 -0.15 -1.94 4.37
N MET A 135 0.16 -0.69 4.07
CA MET A 135 1.32 -0.27 3.28
C MET A 135 2.26 0.56 4.14
N VAL A 136 3.55 0.33 3.99
CA VAL A 136 4.60 1.16 4.57
C VAL A 136 5.38 1.78 3.42
N LEU A 137 5.40 3.10 3.36
CA LEU A 137 6.11 3.88 2.35
C LEU A 137 7.29 4.58 3.01
N LEU A 138 8.50 4.20 2.59
CA LEU A 138 9.76 4.75 3.09
C LEU A 138 10.38 5.63 2.01
N ILE A 139 10.56 6.92 2.31
CA ILE A 139 11.13 7.90 1.37
C ILE A 139 12.39 8.50 1.99
N ASP A 140 13.49 8.49 1.24
CA ASP A 140 14.79 9.02 1.66
C ASP A 140 15.40 8.24 2.85
N GLU A 141 14.97 6.98 3.03
CA GLU A 141 15.46 6.10 4.08
C GLU A 141 16.65 5.23 3.61
N ARG A 142 17.40 4.68 4.55
CA ARG A 142 18.56 3.84 4.24
C ARG A 142 18.14 2.42 3.86
N PRO A 143 18.88 1.74 2.95
CA PRO A 143 18.58 0.36 2.53
C PRO A 143 18.47 -0.65 3.69
N GLU A 144 19.31 -0.48 4.73
CA GLU A 144 19.26 -1.33 5.93
C GLU A 144 17.97 -1.13 6.73
N GLU A 145 17.43 0.11 6.80
CA GLU A 145 16.18 0.41 7.48
C GLU A 145 14.97 -0.15 6.71
N VAL A 146 15.03 -0.11 5.38
CA VAL A 146 14.04 -0.75 4.51
C VAL A 146 14.01 -2.27 4.75
N THR A 147 15.16 -2.91 4.76
CA THR A 147 15.27 -4.35 5.00
C THR A 147 14.77 -4.75 6.39
N ASP A 148 15.09 -3.94 7.39
CA ASP A 148 14.65 -4.15 8.76
C ASP A 148 13.12 -4.01 8.88
N MET A 149 12.53 -3.00 8.23
CA MET A 149 11.07 -2.84 8.17
C MET A 149 10.39 -4.04 7.51
N GLN A 150 10.89 -4.49 6.35
CA GLN A 150 10.38 -5.67 5.64
C GLN A 150 10.37 -6.95 6.47
N ARG A 151 11.37 -7.12 7.33
CA ARG A 151 11.49 -8.29 8.22
C ARG A 151 10.66 -8.18 9.48
N SER A 152 10.43 -6.97 9.95
CA SER A 152 9.82 -6.69 11.25
C SER A 152 8.30 -6.54 11.18
N VAL A 153 7.75 -6.20 10.02
CA VAL A 153 6.33 -5.86 9.85
C VAL A 153 5.68 -6.72 8.77
N LYS A 154 4.48 -7.22 9.05
CA LYS A 154 3.65 -7.91 8.05
C LYS A 154 2.83 -6.91 7.25
N ALA A 155 3.48 -6.22 6.32
CA ALA A 155 2.89 -5.20 5.47
C ALA A 155 3.54 -5.21 4.09
N GLU A 156 2.95 -4.54 3.14
CA GLU A 156 3.61 -4.21 1.89
C GLU A 156 4.55 -3.03 2.11
N VAL A 157 5.86 -3.28 2.05
CA VAL A 157 6.89 -2.23 2.23
C VAL A 157 7.38 -1.76 0.87
N ILE A 158 7.15 -0.48 0.59
CA ILE A 158 7.59 0.19 -0.63
C ILE A 158 8.60 1.26 -0.22
N ALA A 159 9.72 1.33 -0.92
CA ALA A 159 10.77 2.26 -0.57
C ALA A 159 11.35 2.98 -1.80
N SER A 160 11.82 4.19 -1.55
CA SER A 160 12.74 4.91 -2.42
C SER A 160 13.86 5.45 -1.54
N THR A 161 15.04 4.86 -1.66
CA THR A 161 16.18 5.10 -0.79
C THR A 161 16.87 6.43 -1.05
N PHE A 162 17.69 6.90 -0.12
CA PHE A 162 18.33 8.22 -0.13
C PHE A 162 19.24 8.47 -1.34
N ASP A 163 19.73 7.43 -1.99
CA ASP A 163 20.58 7.48 -3.19
C ASP A 163 19.80 7.66 -4.49
N GLU A 164 18.46 7.61 -4.43
CA GLU A 164 17.60 7.78 -5.57
C GLU A 164 17.30 9.27 -5.88
N PRO A 165 17.10 9.63 -7.15
CA PRO A 165 16.75 10.99 -7.51
C PRO A 165 15.35 11.39 -7.01
N ALA A 166 15.15 12.69 -6.72
CA ALA A 166 13.89 13.22 -6.19
C ALA A 166 12.65 12.85 -7.04
N ASP A 167 12.78 12.83 -8.37
CA ASP A 167 11.70 12.42 -9.27
C ASP A 167 11.23 10.99 -9.03
N ARG A 168 12.11 10.11 -8.55
CA ARG A 168 11.78 8.74 -8.22
C ARG A 168 10.97 8.68 -6.93
N HIS A 169 11.32 9.47 -5.92
CA HIS A 169 10.54 9.59 -4.70
C HIS A 169 9.09 9.99 -5.00
N VAL A 170 8.91 11.00 -5.85
CA VAL A 170 7.59 11.48 -6.27
C VAL A 170 6.82 10.39 -7.04
N LYS A 171 7.47 9.68 -7.96
CA LYS A 171 6.83 8.61 -8.73
C LYS A 171 6.36 7.47 -7.84
N VAL A 172 7.19 7.00 -6.92
CA VAL A 172 6.86 5.92 -5.99
C VAL A 172 5.70 6.33 -5.09
N ALA A 173 5.77 7.53 -4.50
CA ALA A 173 4.69 8.06 -3.66
C ALA A 173 3.35 8.17 -4.42
N ASN A 174 3.37 8.66 -5.67
CA ASN A 174 2.19 8.74 -6.50
C ASN A 174 1.60 7.36 -6.84
N ILE A 175 2.43 6.37 -7.12
CA ILE A 175 1.94 5.01 -7.41
C ILE A 175 1.28 4.40 -6.18
N VAL A 176 1.88 4.56 -4.99
CA VAL A 176 1.30 4.11 -3.72
C VAL A 176 -0.05 4.78 -3.47
N LEU A 177 -0.13 6.10 -3.68
CA LEU A 177 -1.39 6.84 -3.57
C LEU A 177 -2.45 6.32 -4.54
N GLN A 178 -2.08 6.09 -5.82
CA GLN A 178 -3.03 5.56 -6.80
C GLN A 178 -3.50 4.15 -6.42
N LYS A 179 -2.60 3.28 -5.95
CA LYS A 179 -2.95 1.95 -5.48
C LYS A 179 -3.92 2.01 -4.29
N ALA A 180 -3.65 2.86 -3.30
CA ALA A 180 -4.55 3.06 -2.16
C ALA A 180 -5.94 3.51 -2.60
N LYS A 181 -6.05 4.49 -3.50
CA LYS A 181 -7.32 4.93 -4.06
C LYS A 181 -8.09 3.79 -4.73
N ARG A 182 -7.40 2.96 -5.54
CA ARG A 182 -8.05 1.81 -6.22
C ARG A 182 -8.56 0.76 -5.24
N LEU A 183 -7.82 0.49 -4.17
CA LEU A 183 -8.26 -0.42 -3.11
C LEU A 183 -9.50 0.11 -2.36
N VAL A 184 -9.50 1.39 -2.01
CA VAL A 184 -10.65 2.05 -1.35
C VAL A 184 -11.90 2.04 -2.25
N GLU A 185 -11.76 2.28 -3.57
CA GLU A 185 -12.85 2.17 -4.53
C GLU A 185 -13.48 0.76 -4.58
N CYS A 186 -12.70 -0.26 -4.19
CA CYS A 186 -13.14 -1.65 -4.10
C CYS A 186 -13.68 -2.04 -2.71
N GLY A 187 -13.80 -1.08 -1.78
CA GLY A 187 -14.32 -1.29 -0.44
C GLY A 187 -13.32 -1.97 0.51
N HIS A 188 -12.02 -1.78 0.28
CA HIS A 188 -10.97 -2.22 1.20
C HIS A 188 -10.58 -1.10 2.15
N ASP A 189 -10.36 -1.43 3.42
CA ASP A 189 -9.72 -0.55 4.37
C ASP A 189 -8.22 -0.48 4.06
N VAL A 190 -7.67 0.72 3.97
CA VAL A 190 -6.26 0.94 3.64
C VAL A 190 -5.61 1.83 4.70
N CYS A 191 -4.48 1.39 5.21
CA CYS A 191 -3.62 2.19 6.07
C CYS A 191 -2.25 2.37 5.43
N ILE A 192 -1.78 3.62 5.35
CA ILE A 192 -0.45 3.95 4.84
C ILE A 192 0.36 4.55 5.99
N LEU A 193 1.47 3.93 6.32
CA LEU A 193 2.49 4.49 7.21
C LEU A 193 3.59 5.08 6.35
N LEU A 194 3.82 6.38 6.49
CA LEU A 194 4.83 7.13 5.74
C LEU A 194 5.96 7.54 6.69
N ASP A 195 7.20 7.16 6.33
CA ASP A 195 8.44 7.59 6.98
C ASP A 195 9.38 8.23 5.99
#